data_39850351e973d93fb8384dd2d5f4c16b
#
_entry.id   39850351e973d93fb8384dd2d5f4c16b
#
_cell.length_a   1.000
_cell.length_b   1.000
_cell.length_c   1.000
_cell.angle_alpha   90.00
_cell.angle_beta   90.00
_cell.angle_gamma   90.00
#
_symmetry.space_group_name_H-M   'P 1'
#
loop_
_entity.id
_entity.type
_entity.pdbx_description
1 polymer ?
#
loop_
_entity_poly.entity_id
_entity_poly.type
_entity_poly.pdbx_seq_one_letter_code
_entity_poly.pdbx_strand_id
1 'polypeptide(L)'
;MATVTPNFNWPVPTSTDLVKDGATAIEALGDSIDASLVDLKGGTTGQVLSKTTNADMDFTWVTSDDANAIQNTIVDAKGDLIAATAADTPARLAVGTNGQVLTADSTAATGLAWATASSGSTNVAGKNGVLNSQFNVWQRGTSGSASGTSAGTGYNADRWWNYYAGTMTVSRQATGDTTNLPFIQYCARIQRNSGQTSATSIYHGQDFETLNSIAYAGKTVAFSFYARKGANFSGASSALALSVQSGTGTDQHVLSGFTGSTNPISTSATLTTTWQRFTYTGTIPTDSTQLAVYFTYDGVGTAGANDYFEVTGVQLEIAGSASAYSPNTSTYQAELAACLRYYDKRGGQTGTGTILNNALSNSAGTNAAFNFPVNMRVAPTSVEYASLRLSDTSSGFTVSSVTLTNCTPTTANVNVATTGMTAFRSCYLDSSATGNYIAFSAEL
;
A
#
# COMPACT_ATOMS: atom_id res chain seq x y z
N MET A 1 -99.06 5.32 -15.14
CA MET A 1 -97.76 6.01 -15.13
C MET A 1 -96.69 4.94 -15.09
N ALA A 2 -95.82 5.01 -16.05
CA ALA A 2 -94.67 4.06 -16.07
C ALA A 2 -93.88 4.23 -14.74
N THR A 3 -93.53 3.14 -14.11
CA THR A 3 -92.57 3.10 -12.98
C THR A 3 -91.15 3.05 -13.51
N VAL A 4 -90.17 3.25 -12.65
CA VAL A 4 -88.76 3.19 -13.01
C VAL A 4 -88.00 2.12 -12.21
N THR A 5 -86.90 1.59 -12.72
CA THR A 5 -86.04 0.70 -11.94
C THR A 5 -85.37 1.44 -10.81
N PRO A 6 -85.12 0.80 -9.62
CA PRO A 6 -84.67 1.51 -8.43
C PRO A 6 -83.25 2.01 -8.49
N ASN A 7 -82.38 1.45 -9.35
CA ASN A 7 -80.94 1.82 -9.41
C ASN A 7 -80.63 2.79 -10.57
N PHE A 8 -81.22 2.57 -11.73
CA PHE A 8 -80.87 3.31 -12.96
C PHE A 8 -82.01 4.20 -13.49
N ASN A 9 -83.17 4.19 -12.78
CA ASN A 9 -84.37 4.96 -13.18
C ASN A 9 -84.85 4.65 -14.63
N TRP A 10 -84.59 3.42 -15.10
CA TRP A 10 -85.09 3.04 -16.44
C TRP A 10 -86.60 2.91 -16.42
N PRO A 11 -87.31 3.42 -17.42
CA PRO A 11 -88.74 3.31 -17.47
C PRO A 11 -89.16 1.86 -17.63
N VAL A 12 -90.17 1.45 -16.83
CA VAL A 12 -90.68 0.05 -16.89
C VAL A 12 -92.20 0.12 -17.09
N PRO A 13 -92.70 -0.58 -18.10
CA PRO A 13 -94.13 -0.72 -18.29
C PRO A 13 -94.81 -1.36 -17.11
N THR A 14 -95.99 -0.94 -16.71
CA THR A 14 -96.75 -1.46 -15.60
C THR A 14 -97.98 -2.24 -16.11
N SER A 15 -98.60 -3.08 -15.28
CA SER A 15 -99.82 -3.83 -15.59
C SER A 15 -101.06 -2.99 -15.84
N THR A 16 -100.99 -1.68 -15.53
CA THR A 16 -102.06 -0.74 -15.73
C THR A 16 -101.87 0.07 -17.03
N ASP A 17 -100.74 -0.07 -17.75
CA ASP A 17 -100.55 0.64 -19.01
C ASP A 17 -101.39 -0.01 -20.12
N LEU A 18 -101.84 0.78 -21.06
CA LEU A 18 -102.71 0.29 -22.16
C LEU A 18 -101.84 -0.60 -23.07
N VAL A 19 -102.41 -1.73 -23.53
CA VAL A 19 -101.70 -2.71 -24.41
C VAL A 19 -101.20 -2.05 -25.68
N LYS A 20 -101.90 -1.04 -26.20
CA LYS A 20 -101.52 -0.29 -27.44
C LYS A 20 -100.18 0.46 -27.25
N ASP A 21 -99.84 0.83 -25.99
CA ASP A 21 -98.66 1.63 -25.66
C ASP A 21 -97.45 0.76 -25.23
N GLY A 22 -97.70 -0.53 -25.13
CA GLY A 22 -96.72 -1.51 -24.63
C GLY A 22 -95.42 -1.58 -25.48
N ALA A 23 -95.55 -1.52 -26.78
CA ALA A 23 -94.42 -1.55 -27.71
C ALA A 23 -93.49 -0.34 -27.48
N THR A 24 -94.06 0.88 -27.37
CA THR A 24 -93.31 2.12 -27.14
C THR A 24 -92.64 2.12 -25.76
N ALA A 25 -93.29 1.57 -24.72
CA ALA A 25 -92.72 1.49 -23.40
C ALA A 25 -91.54 0.49 -23.32
N ILE A 26 -91.63 -0.65 -24.06
CA ILE A 26 -90.51 -1.59 -24.16
C ILE A 26 -89.37 -1.00 -24.99
N GLU A 27 -89.68 -0.27 -26.05
CA GLU A 27 -88.67 0.45 -26.86
C GLU A 27 -87.92 1.47 -26.01
N ALA A 28 -88.59 2.31 -25.24
CA ALA A 28 -88.04 3.28 -24.34
C ALA A 28 -87.17 2.67 -23.23
N LEU A 29 -87.55 1.49 -22.71
CA LEU A 29 -86.73 0.72 -21.80
C LEU A 29 -85.44 0.20 -22.49
N GLY A 30 -85.55 -0.33 -23.70
CA GLY A 30 -84.42 -0.81 -24.50
C GLY A 30 -83.43 0.31 -24.79
N ASP A 31 -83.91 1.46 -25.23
CA ASP A 31 -83.11 2.63 -25.52
C ASP A 31 -82.38 3.14 -24.25
N SER A 32 -83.09 3.13 -23.09
CA SER A 32 -82.49 3.53 -21.83
C SER A 32 -81.40 2.59 -21.35
N ILE A 33 -81.54 1.28 -21.59
CA ILE A 33 -80.53 0.26 -21.30
C ILE A 33 -79.36 0.44 -22.26
N ASP A 34 -79.59 0.57 -23.51
CA ASP A 34 -78.52 0.76 -24.54
C ASP A 34 -77.72 2.04 -24.25
N ALA A 35 -78.42 3.14 -24.00
CA ALA A 35 -77.77 4.40 -23.61
C ALA A 35 -76.90 4.29 -22.34
N SER A 36 -77.36 3.53 -21.33
CA SER A 36 -76.59 3.34 -20.09
C SER A 36 -75.36 2.41 -20.26
N LEU A 37 -75.40 1.51 -21.25
CA LEU A 37 -74.34 0.55 -21.49
C LEU A 37 -73.40 0.99 -22.63
N VAL A 38 -73.63 2.13 -23.24
CA VAL A 38 -72.86 2.58 -24.42
C VAL A 38 -71.37 2.67 -24.15
N ASP A 39 -70.95 3.07 -22.96
CA ASP A 39 -69.57 3.21 -22.58
C ASP A 39 -68.83 1.89 -22.33
N LEU A 40 -69.61 0.77 -22.23
CA LEU A 40 -69.02 -0.55 -22.16
C LEU A 40 -68.74 -1.13 -23.56
N LYS A 41 -69.24 -0.50 -24.60
CA LYS A 41 -69.09 -0.94 -25.99
C LYS A 41 -67.75 -0.47 -26.55
N GLY A 42 -67.09 -1.33 -27.28
CA GLY A 42 -65.83 -1.02 -27.95
C GLY A 42 -64.62 -1.59 -27.15
N GLY A 43 -63.55 -0.85 -27.21
CA GLY A 43 -62.27 -1.31 -26.67
C GLY A 43 -61.48 -2.19 -27.61
N THR A 44 -60.17 -2.17 -27.47
CA THR A 44 -59.22 -2.99 -28.21
C THR A 44 -58.37 -3.84 -27.30
N THR A 45 -57.70 -4.85 -27.82
CA THR A 45 -56.82 -5.70 -27.02
C THR A 45 -55.81 -4.85 -26.22
N GLY A 46 -55.72 -5.07 -24.90
CA GLY A 46 -54.80 -4.35 -24.02
C GLY A 46 -55.38 -3.07 -23.38
N GLN A 47 -56.63 -2.70 -23.75
CA GLN A 47 -57.32 -1.61 -23.02
C GLN A 47 -58.04 -2.13 -21.75
N VAL A 48 -58.20 -1.28 -20.79
CA VAL A 48 -58.97 -1.50 -19.55
C VAL A 48 -60.10 -0.49 -19.49
N LEU A 49 -61.24 -0.89 -18.90
CA LEU A 49 -62.36 0.00 -18.64
C LEU A 49 -62.10 0.85 -17.41
N SER A 50 -62.06 2.13 -17.59
CA SER A 50 -61.77 3.08 -16.50
C SER A 50 -62.98 4.02 -16.27
N LYS A 51 -63.26 4.35 -15.03
CA LYS A 51 -64.25 5.40 -14.69
C LYS A 51 -63.73 6.75 -15.21
N THR A 52 -64.61 7.46 -15.97
CA THR A 52 -64.31 8.80 -16.49
C THR A 52 -64.65 9.86 -15.43
N THR A 53 -65.80 9.72 -14.83
CA THR A 53 -66.29 10.59 -13.73
C THR A 53 -66.87 9.76 -12.58
N ASN A 54 -67.39 10.41 -11.56
CA ASN A 54 -68.11 9.75 -10.46
C ASN A 54 -69.56 9.39 -10.80
N ALA A 55 -70.05 9.73 -12.00
CA ALA A 55 -71.37 9.35 -12.42
C ALA A 55 -71.50 7.84 -12.63
N ASP A 56 -72.75 7.31 -12.47
CA ASP A 56 -72.99 5.90 -12.67
C ASP A 56 -72.85 5.56 -14.16
N MET A 57 -72.23 4.38 -14.44
CA MET A 57 -72.00 3.81 -15.79
C MET A 57 -71.18 4.70 -16.74
N ASP A 58 -70.49 5.74 -16.23
CA ASP A 58 -69.57 6.61 -16.98
C ASP A 58 -68.21 5.99 -17.03
N PHE A 59 -67.92 5.27 -18.09
CA PHE A 59 -66.67 4.54 -18.35
C PHE A 59 -66.08 4.91 -19.69
N THR A 60 -64.76 4.79 -19.78
CA THR A 60 -64.00 4.89 -21.03
C THR A 60 -62.96 3.78 -21.12
N TRP A 61 -62.68 3.32 -22.32
CA TRP A 61 -61.60 2.40 -22.58
C TRP A 61 -60.31 3.17 -22.67
N VAL A 62 -59.38 2.89 -21.75
CA VAL A 62 -58.04 3.49 -21.71
C VAL A 62 -56.99 2.42 -21.94
N THR A 63 -55.88 2.79 -22.58
CA THR A 63 -54.73 1.93 -22.63
C THR A 63 -54.30 1.60 -21.20
N SER A 64 -54.00 0.34 -20.92
CA SER A 64 -53.48 -0.04 -19.59
C SER A 64 -52.05 0.48 -19.38
N ASP A 65 -51.83 1.74 -19.74
CA ASP A 65 -50.58 2.44 -19.54
C ASP A 65 -50.67 3.09 -18.16
N ASP A 66 -50.04 2.47 -17.19
CA ASP A 66 -49.81 3.11 -15.90
C ASP A 66 -48.67 4.10 -16.11
N ALA A 67 -49.07 5.33 -16.49
CA ALA A 67 -48.11 6.43 -16.73
C ALA A 67 -47.20 6.71 -15.53
N ASN A 68 -47.53 6.18 -14.36
CA ASN A 68 -46.75 6.28 -13.13
C ASN A 68 -46.01 4.98 -12.79
N ALA A 69 -46.20 3.89 -13.56
CA ALA A 69 -45.45 2.67 -13.32
C ALA A 69 -44.07 2.76 -13.99
N ILE A 70 -43.09 2.27 -13.28
CA ILE A 70 -41.77 2.04 -13.87
C ILE A 70 -41.89 0.89 -14.87
N GLN A 71 -41.82 1.19 -16.15
CA GLN A 71 -41.93 0.18 -17.21
C GLN A 71 -40.78 -0.81 -17.12
N ASN A 72 -41.04 -2.11 -17.21
CA ASN A 72 -40.01 -3.15 -17.16
C ASN A 72 -39.02 -3.05 -18.35
N THR A 73 -39.38 -2.33 -19.43
CA THR A 73 -38.48 -2.03 -20.54
C THR A 73 -37.38 -1.03 -20.24
N ILE A 74 -37.40 -0.39 -19.04
CA ILE A 74 -36.33 0.51 -18.59
C ILE A 74 -35.04 -0.23 -18.30
N VAL A 75 -35.11 -1.53 -17.92
CA VAL A 75 -33.95 -2.41 -17.72
C VAL A 75 -33.92 -3.40 -18.91
N ASP A 76 -32.89 -3.30 -19.75
CA ASP A 76 -32.76 -4.08 -20.96
C ASP A 76 -31.56 -5.06 -20.95
N ALA A 77 -30.73 -5.00 -19.90
CA ALA A 77 -29.58 -5.87 -19.73
C ALA A 77 -29.45 -6.40 -18.30
N LYS A 78 -28.84 -7.57 -18.17
CA LYS A 78 -28.53 -8.16 -16.86
C LYS A 78 -27.63 -7.24 -16.05
N GLY A 79 -28.07 -6.87 -14.84
CA GLY A 79 -27.32 -6.06 -13.91
C GLY A 79 -27.58 -4.56 -14.03
N ASP A 80 -28.49 -4.13 -14.91
CA ASP A 80 -28.94 -2.76 -14.95
C ASP A 80 -29.65 -2.35 -13.64
N LEU A 81 -29.53 -1.10 -13.30
CA LEU A 81 -30.18 -0.49 -12.14
C LEU A 81 -31.14 0.60 -12.60
N ILE A 82 -32.20 0.81 -11.81
CA ILE A 82 -33.08 1.95 -11.97
C ILE A 82 -32.64 3.03 -11.01
N ALA A 83 -32.32 4.21 -11.52
CA ALA A 83 -31.97 5.40 -10.78
C ALA A 83 -32.87 6.54 -11.22
N ALA A 84 -32.85 7.68 -10.51
CA ALA A 84 -33.64 8.85 -10.88
C ALA A 84 -32.73 9.95 -11.44
N THR A 85 -33.18 10.62 -12.51
CA THR A 85 -32.49 11.82 -13.06
C THR A 85 -33.10 13.12 -12.50
N ALA A 86 -34.32 13.05 -11.97
CA ALA A 86 -35.04 14.12 -11.27
C ALA A 86 -36.13 13.48 -10.39
N ALA A 87 -36.87 14.30 -9.63
CA ALA A 87 -38.05 13.81 -8.95
C ALA A 87 -39.01 13.16 -9.94
N ASP A 88 -39.54 11.97 -9.57
CA ASP A 88 -40.49 11.19 -10.37
C ASP A 88 -40.01 10.83 -11.81
N THR A 89 -38.69 10.86 -12.04
CA THR A 89 -38.12 10.61 -13.38
C THR A 89 -37.15 9.43 -13.31
N PRO A 90 -37.63 8.17 -13.37
CA PRO A 90 -36.78 7.00 -13.36
C PRO A 90 -35.99 6.89 -14.67
N ALA A 91 -34.74 6.45 -14.56
CA ALA A 91 -33.88 6.23 -15.71
C ALA A 91 -32.99 4.99 -15.47
N ARG A 92 -32.56 4.35 -16.56
CA ARG A 92 -31.63 3.23 -16.49
C ARG A 92 -30.22 3.72 -16.17
N LEU A 93 -29.59 3.06 -15.22
CA LEU A 93 -28.15 3.07 -15.07
C LEU A 93 -27.61 1.70 -15.53
N ALA A 94 -26.98 1.70 -16.68
CA ALA A 94 -26.41 0.48 -17.26
C ALA A 94 -25.36 -0.14 -16.30
N VAL A 95 -25.25 -1.47 -16.30
CA VAL A 95 -24.26 -2.19 -15.48
C VAL A 95 -22.84 -1.74 -15.82
N GLY A 96 -22.00 -1.60 -14.79
CA GLY A 96 -20.58 -1.29 -14.94
C GLY A 96 -19.75 -2.47 -15.45
N THR A 97 -18.46 -2.25 -15.67
CA THR A 97 -17.51 -3.30 -16.03
C THR A 97 -17.00 -4.03 -14.77
N ASN A 98 -16.40 -5.22 -14.97
CA ASN A 98 -15.88 -6.03 -13.87
C ASN A 98 -14.91 -5.22 -12.99
N GLY A 99 -15.12 -5.27 -11.67
CA GLY A 99 -14.27 -4.60 -10.68
C GLY A 99 -14.67 -3.14 -10.40
N GLN A 100 -15.70 -2.60 -11.07
CA GLN A 100 -16.24 -1.29 -10.71
C GLN A 100 -17.20 -1.38 -9.52
N VAL A 101 -17.28 -0.29 -8.76
CA VAL A 101 -18.22 -0.08 -7.66
C VAL A 101 -19.13 1.09 -7.97
N LEU A 102 -20.37 1.01 -7.50
CA LEU A 102 -21.32 2.12 -7.64
C LEU A 102 -20.93 3.23 -6.63
N THR A 103 -20.76 4.43 -7.13
CA THR A 103 -20.39 5.61 -6.34
C THR A 103 -21.40 6.74 -6.53
N ALA A 104 -21.57 7.59 -5.52
CA ALA A 104 -22.27 8.86 -5.68
C ALA A 104 -21.40 9.80 -6.55
N ASP A 105 -22.03 10.41 -7.55
CA ASP A 105 -21.39 11.38 -8.44
C ASP A 105 -22.40 12.47 -8.80
N SER A 106 -22.25 13.63 -8.19
CA SER A 106 -23.14 14.78 -8.42
C SER A 106 -23.08 15.35 -9.82
N THR A 107 -22.09 14.98 -10.62
CA THR A 107 -21.97 15.41 -12.02
C THR A 107 -22.65 14.45 -13.01
N ALA A 108 -22.94 13.22 -12.58
CA ALA A 108 -23.71 12.25 -13.37
C ALA A 108 -25.20 12.58 -13.34
N ALA A 109 -25.88 12.38 -14.45
CA ALA A 109 -27.31 12.69 -14.58
C ALA A 109 -28.20 11.98 -13.55
N THR A 110 -27.82 10.76 -13.15
CA THR A 110 -28.52 9.96 -12.13
C THR A 110 -28.00 10.19 -10.69
N GLY A 111 -26.99 11.06 -10.50
CA GLY A 111 -26.29 11.21 -9.21
C GLY A 111 -25.43 10.00 -8.84
N LEU A 112 -25.33 8.99 -9.70
CA LEU A 112 -24.59 7.75 -9.51
C LEU A 112 -23.73 7.46 -10.74
N ALA A 113 -22.51 6.96 -10.51
CA ALA A 113 -21.62 6.50 -11.56
C ALA A 113 -20.88 5.20 -11.13
N TRP A 114 -20.51 4.39 -12.11
CA TRP A 114 -19.61 3.26 -11.91
C TRP A 114 -18.17 3.78 -11.93
N ALA A 115 -17.45 3.64 -10.82
CA ALA A 115 -16.06 4.00 -10.72
C ALA A 115 -15.20 2.76 -10.51
N THR A 116 -13.97 2.81 -11.00
CA THR A 116 -12.97 1.80 -10.59
C THR A 116 -12.89 1.82 -9.06
N ALA A 117 -12.99 0.65 -8.44
CA ALA A 117 -12.78 0.56 -7.00
C ALA A 117 -11.46 1.27 -6.70
N SER A 118 -11.54 2.42 -6.06
CA SER A 118 -10.36 3.06 -5.53
C SER A 118 -9.77 2.01 -4.60
N SER A 119 -8.66 1.41 -4.99
CA SER A 119 -7.79 0.77 -4.01
C SER A 119 -7.38 1.92 -3.11
N GLY A 120 -8.24 2.21 -2.14
CA GLY A 120 -8.00 3.26 -1.18
C GLY A 120 -6.58 3.10 -0.73
N SER A 121 -5.83 4.18 -0.68
CA SER A 121 -4.51 4.23 -0.05
C SER A 121 -4.70 3.89 1.44
N THR A 122 -5.15 2.66 1.67
CA THR A 122 -5.12 2.08 2.99
C THR A 122 -3.68 1.66 3.18
N ASN A 123 -3.02 2.36 4.05
CA ASN A 123 -1.72 2.00 4.59
C ASN A 123 -1.90 0.63 5.29
N VAL A 124 -1.96 -0.44 4.48
CA VAL A 124 -2.14 -1.80 4.98
C VAL A 124 -0.79 -2.29 5.42
N ALA A 125 -0.58 -2.34 6.73
CA ALA A 125 0.64 -2.89 7.30
C ALA A 125 0.89 -4.30 6.75
N GLY A 126 2.13 -4.56 6.34
CA GLY A 126 2.54 -5.84 5.77
C GLY A 126 2.26 -6.03 4.28
N LYS A 127 1.63 -5.06 3.59
CA LYS A 127 1.45 -5.09 2.14
C LYS A 127 2.79 -4.97 1.39
N ASN A 128 3.64 -4.08 1.87
CA ASN A 128 4.98 -3.88 1.33
C ASN A 128 5.99 -4.77 2.04
N GLY A 129 6.69 -5.64 1.33
CA GLY A 129 7.74 -6.49 1.89
C GLY A 129 9.04 -5.76 2.20
N VAL A 130 9.26 -4.59 1.62
CA VAL A 130 10.50 -3.82 1.77
C VAL A 130 10.48 -3.03 3.09
N LEU A 131 11.46 -3.27 3.94
CA LEU A 131 11.65 -2.53 5.20
C LEU A 131 12.37 -1.20 4.95
N ASN A 132 12.12 -0.21 5.79
CA ASN A 132 12.73 1.13 5.69
C ASN A 132 12.65 1.73 4.28
N SER A 133 11.52 1.51 3.63
CA SER A 133 11.29 1.80 2.22
C SER A 133 11.19 3.30 1.89
N GLN A 134 11.07 4.16 2.92
CA GLN A 134 11.12 5.63 2.86
C GLN A 134 12.45 6.19 3.38
N PHE A 135 13.38 5.32 3.76
CA PHE A 135 14.69 5.73 4.30
C PHE A 135 14.58 6.63 5.54
N ASN A 136 13.66 6.32 6.44
CA ASN A 136 13.45 7.06 7.68
C ASN A 136 14.44 6.66 8.78
N VAL A 137 14.89 5.40 8.80
CA VAL A 137 15.73 4.83 9.85
C VAL A 137 17.19 4.75 9.39
N TRP A 138 18.09 5.42 10.12
CA TRP A 138 19.52 5.51 9.83
C TRP A 138 20.32 5.45 11.14
N GLN A 139 20.38 4.31 11.79
CA GLN A 139 21.08 4.14 13.07
C GLN A 139 22.60 4.31 12.92
N ARG A 140 23.16 3.95 11.74
CA ARG A 140 24.60 4.07 11.45
C ARG A 140 25.04 5.50 11.09
N GLY A 141 24.09 6.45 11.04
CA GLY A 141 24.33 7.84 10.64
C GLY A 141 23.73 8.16 9.29
N THR A 142 23.30 9.41 9.10
CA THR A 142 22.55 9.87 7.92
C THR A 142 23.41 10.10 6.68
N SER A 143 24.74 9.91 6.78
CA SER A 143 25.68 9.95 5.65
C SER A 143 26.89 9.10 6.01
N GLY A 144 27.40 8.38 5.05
CA GLY A 144 28.62 7.59 5.24
C GLY A 144 29.21 7.17 3.90
N SER A 145 30.54 6.95 3.90
CA SER A 145 31.21 6.29 2.79
C SER A 145 30.79 4.83 2.79
N ALA A 146 30.41 4.35 1.62
CA ALA A 146 30.30 2.94 1.38
C ALA A 146 31.38 2.55 0.39
N SER A 147 32.33 1.78 0.83
CA SER A 147 33.31 1.08 0.00
C SER A 147 33.29 -0.36 0.49
N GLY A 148 32.66 -1.25 -0.24
CA GLY A 148 32.58 -2.65 0.11
C GLY A 148 33.28 -3.47 -0.95
N THR A 149 34.26 -4.28 -0.55
CA THR A 149 34.85 -5.33 -1.39
C THR A 149 34.29 -6.71 -1.09
N SER A 150 33.36 -6.79 -0.13
CA SER A 150 32.73 -8.04 0.31
C SER A 150 31.22 -7.87 0.48
N ALA A 151 30.47 -8.92 0.20
CA ALA A 151 29.04 -8.97 0.43
C ALA A 151 28.71 -8.66 1.92
N GLY A 152 27.75 -7.79 2.17
CA GLY A 152 27.21 -7.54 3.50
C GLY A 152 27.90 -6.46 4.33
N THR A 153 28.92 -5.75 3.84
CA THR A 153 29.70 -4.80 4.67
C THR A 153 29.33 -3.34 4.55
N GLY A 154 28.44 -2.94 3.68
CA GLY A 154 28.17 -1.54 3.35
C GLY A 154 26.79 -1.03 3.74
N TYR A 155 26.28 -1.30 4.94
CA TYR A 155 25.01 -0.76 5.40
C TYR A 155 25.14 0.70 5.88
N ASN A 156 24.26 1.59 5.37
CA ASN A 156 24.13 2.98 5.85
C ASN A 156 22.70 3.24 6.34
N ALA A 157 21.71 3.25 5.44
CA ALA A 157 20.31 3.15 5.85
C ALA A 157 20.05 1.74 6.41
N ASP A 158 19.29 1.65 7.49
CA ASP A 158 18.98 0.35 8.08
C ASP A 158 18.31 -0.55 7.07
N ARG A 159 18.76 -1.81 7.01
CA ARG A 159 18.36 -2.86 6.07
C ARG A 159 18.89 -2.71 4.64
N TRP A 160 19.43 -1.57 4.24
CA TRP A 160 19.89 -1.32 2.88
C TRP A 160 21.40 -1.45 2.78
N TRP A 161 21.84 -2.50 2.10
CA TRP A 161 23.25 -2.72 1.80
C TRP A 161 23.69 -1.99 0.55
N ASN A 162 24.97 -1.70 0.48
CA ASN A 162 25.61 -1.02 -0.64
C ASN A 162 26.89 -1.75 -1.02
N TYR A 163 27.19 -1.81 -2.30
CA TYR A 163 28.44 -2.36 -2.81
C TYR A 163 28.97 -1.49 -3.94
N TYR A 164 30.25 -1.19 -3.88
CA TYR A 164 30.99 -0.51 -4.94
C TYR A 164 32.49 -0.72 -4.71
N ALA A 165 33.25 -1.15 -5.76
CA ALA A 165 34.71 -1.31 -5.68
C ALA A 165 35.48 0.02 -5.69
N GLY A 166 34.81 1.14 -5.93
CA GLY A 166 35.36 2.49 -5.82
C GLY A 166 34.94 3.18 -4.52
N THR A 167 34.96 4.52 -4.50
CA THR A 167 34.47 5.33 -3.38
C THR A 167 33.15 5.98 -3.73
N MET A 168 32.15 5.77 -2.86
CA MET A 168 30.83 6.42 -2.96
C MET A 168 30.39 6.92 -1.59
N THR A 169 29.45 7.84 -1.62
CA THR A 169 28.74 8.32 -0.44
C THR A 169 27.27 7.94 -0.54
N VAL A 170 26.76 7.32 0.53
CA VAL A 170 25.33 7.05 0.69
C VAL A 170 24.80 7.98 1.77
N SER A 171 23.74 8.72 1.46
CA SER A 171 23.22 9.73 2.39
C SER A 171 21.70 9.84 2.34
N ARG A 172 21.12 10.19 3.49
CA ARG A 172 19.71 10.59 3.58
C ARG A 172 19.54 12.01 3.06
N GLN A 173 18.63 12.18 2.13
CA GLN A 173 18.27 13.50 1.60
C GLN A 173 16.77 13.72 1.79
N ALA A 174 16.35 14.99 1.92
CA ALA A 174 14.95 15.34 1.79
C ALA A 174 14.50 15.18 0.32
N THR A 175 13.31 14.64 0.10
CA THR A 175 12.76 14.50 -1.27
C THR A 175 12.56 15.86 -1.93
N GLY A 176 12.15 16.87 -1.15
CA GLY A 176 11.90 18.23 -1.62
C GLY A 176 10.69 18.36 -2.56
N ASP A 177 9.94 17.30 -2.75
CA ASP A 177 8.76 17.26 -3.64
C ASP A 177 7.50 16.96 -2.83
N THR A 178 6.73 18.01 -2.57
CA THR A 178 5.45 17.92 -1.85
C THR A 178 4.25 17.63 -2.76
N THR A 179 4.46 17.62 -4.08
CA THR A 179 3.41 17.40 -5.08
C THR A 179 3.33 15.92 -5.45
N ASN A 180 4.46 15.33 -5.87
CA ASN A 180 4.50 13.93 -6.31
C ASN A 180 4.76 12.96 -5.15
N LEU A 181 5.40 13.44 -4.07
CA LEU A 181 5.78 12.67 -2.88
C LEU A 181 5.24 13.29 -1.58
N PRO A 182 3.94 13.63 -1.48
CA PRO A 182 3.41 14.41 -0.34
C PRO A 182 3.56 13.68 1.01
N PHE A 183 3.73 12.36 1.01
CA PHE A 183 3.82 11.53 2.22
C PHE A 183 5.21 10.92 2.44
N ILE A 184 6.20 11.26 1.60
CA ILE A 184 7.56 10.72 1.69
C ILE A 184 8.55 11.87 1.91
N GLN A 185 9.11 11.93 3.10
CA GLN A 185 10.00 13.00 3.52
C GLN A 185 11.44 12.79 3.05
N TYR A 186 11.92 11.55 3.06
CA TYR A 186 13.33 11.23 2.82
C TYR A 186 13.52 10.24 1.67
N CYS A 187 14.75 10.25 1.13
CA CYS A 187 15.25 9.32 0.14
C CYS A 187 16.69 8.93 0.45
N ALA A 188 17.15 7.83 -0.12
CA ALA A 188 18.57 7.51 -0.19
C ALA A 188 19.17 8.13 -1.46
N ARG A 189 20.29 8.83 -1.31
CA ARG A 189 21.16 9.24 -2.41
C ARG A 189 22.36 8.34 -2.43
N ILE A 190 22.60 7.72 -3.58
CA ILE A 190 23.75 6.88 -3.87
C ILE A 190 24.62 7.62 -4.87
N GLN A 191 25.76 8.11 -4.43
CA GLN A 191 26.59 9.04 -5.17
C GLN A 191 28.02 8.51 -5.34
N ARG A 192 28.50 8.43 -6.59
CA ARG A 192 29.93 8.30 -6.86
C ARG A 192 30.64 9.58 -6.39
N ASN A 193 31.71 9.41 -5.62
CA ASN A 193 32.47 10.58 -5.16
C ASN A 193 33.08 11.32 -6.35
N SER A 194 33.03 12.64 -6.31
CA SER A 194 33.60 13.46 -7.39
C SER A 194 35.06 13.08 -7.67
N GLY A 195 35.42 12.96 -8.96
CA GLY A 195 36.72 12.51 -9.40
C GLY A 195 36.91 11.00 -9.46
N GLN A 196 35.94 10.19 -9.02
CA GLN A 196 36.00 8.72 -9.11
C GLN A 196 35.96 8.26 -10.56
N THR A 197 36.89 7.39 -10.94
CA THR A 197 37.03 6.85 -12.31
C THR A 197 36.69 5.37 -12.43
N SER A 198 36.44 4.66 -11.32
CA SER A 198 36.08 3.25 -11.37
C SER A 198 34.76 3.05 -12.15
N ALA A 199 34.81 2.14 -13.13
CA ALA A 199 33.66 1.77 -13.98
C ALA A 199 32.96 0.50 -13.49
N THR A 200 33.23 0.04 -12.27
CA THR A 200 32.53 -1.12 -11.68
C THR A 200 31.10 -0.74 -11.29
N SER A 201 30.23 -1.74 -11.30
CA SER A 201 28.84 -1.54 -10.93
C SER A 201 28.69 -1.09 -9.48
N ILE A 202 27.79 -0.15 -9.27
CA ILE A 202 27.30 0.31 -7.96
C ILE A 202 26.01 -0.43 -7.68
N TYR A 203 25.90 -1.00 -6.49
CA TYR A 203 24.72 -1.72 -6.04
C TYR A 203 24.13 -1.07 -4.79
N HIS A 204 22.81 -1.05 -4.71
CA HIS A 204 22.04 -0.61 -3.53
C HIS A 204 20.81 -1.50 -3.40
N GLY A 205 20.68 -2.24 -2.31
CA GLY A 205 19.63 -3.26 -2.23
C GLY A 205 19.27 -3.70 -0.82
N GLN A 206 18.30 -4.60 -0.77
CA GLN A 206 17.81 -5.22 0.46
C GLN A 206 17.53 -6.70 0.22
N ASP A 207 18.10 -7.56 1.08
CA ASP A 207 17.78 -8.98 1.15
C ASP A 207 16.66 -9.22 2.16
N PHE A 208 15.79 -10.18 1.86
CA PHE A 208 14.73 -10.60 2.76
C PHE A 208 15.12 -11.88 3.48
N GLU A 209 14.76 -12.01 4.75
CA GLU A 209 14.83 -13.29 5.45
C GLU A 209 14.00 -14.35 4.73
N THR A 210 14.43 -15.60 4.80
CA THR A 210 13.65 -16.74 4.29
C THR A 210 12.21 -16.71 4.79
N LEU A 211 12.02 -16.44 6.08
CA LEU A 211 10.70 -16.35 6.71
C LEU A 211 9.77 -15.31 6.05
N ASN A 212 10.34 -14.19 5.57
CA ASN A 212 9.60 -13.12 4.92
C ASN A 212 9.49 -13.32 3.40
N SER A 213 10.32 -14.19 2.82
CA SER A 213 10.39 -14.47 1.38
C SER A 213 9.39 -15.53 0.92
N ILE A 214 9.20 -16.59 1.72
CA ILE A 214 8.39 -17.77 1.34
C ILE A 214 6.93 -17.44 1.01
N ALA A 215 6.37 -16.36 1.58
CA ALA A 215 5.01 -15.92 1.29
C ALA A 215 4.81 -15.47 -0.17
N TYR A 216 5.90 -15.14 -0.86
CA TYR A 216 5.90 -14.69 -2.25
C TYR A 216 6.03 -15.84 -3.26
N ALA A 217 6.38 -17.05 -2.81
CA ALA A 217 6.57 -18.21 -3.68
C ALA A 217 5.32 -18.50 -4.54
N GLY A 218 5.50 -18.60 -5.84
CA GLY A 218 4.43 -18.83 -6.81
C GLY A 218 3.50 -17.64 -7.04
N LYS A 219 3.79 -16.46 -6.50
CA LYS A 219 2.94 -15.27 -6.63
C LYS A 219 3.44 -14.33 -7.72
N THR A 220 2.48 -13.67 -8.38
CA THR A 220 2.78 -12.48 -9.17
C THR A 220 2.98 -11.31 -8.22
N VAL A 221 4.08 -10.59 -8.42
CA VAL A 221 4.46 -9.42 -7.62
C VAL A 221 4.53 -8.19 -8.48
N ALA A 222 4.23 -7.04 -7.87
CA ALA A 222 4.50 -5.72 -8.41
C ALA A 222 5.63 -5.08 -7.61
N PHE A 223 6.66 -4.65 -8.31
CA PHE A 223 7.78 -3.88 -7.76
C PHE A 223 7.66 -2.44 -8.23
N SER A 224 7.61 -1.49 -7.30
CA SER A 224 7.51 -0.07 -7.63
C SER A 224 8.38 0.78 -6.71
N PHE A 225 8.82 1.93 -7.21
CA PHE A 225 9.64 2.88 -6.48
C PHE A 225 9.58 4.25 -7.13
N TYR A 226 10.01 5.28 -6.41
CA TYR A 226 10.27 6.60 -6.95
C TYR A 226 11.77 6.80 -7.07
N ALA A 227 12.20 7.35 -8.20
CA ALA A 227 13.62 7.65 -8.43
C ALA A 227 13.80 8.93 -9.28
N ARG A 228 14.97 9.55 -9.10
CA ARG A 228 15.50 10.61 -9.97
C ARG A 228 17.02 10.55 -10.00
N LYS A 229 17.63 11.28 -10.94
CA LYS A 229 19.08 11.36 -11.08
C LYS A 229 19.61 12.76 -10.80
N GLY A 230 20.88 12.84 -10.46
CA GLY A 230 21.63 14.08 -10.43
C GLY A 230 22.02 14.56 -11.84
N ALA A 231 22.38 15.82 -11.95
CA ALA A 231 22.69 16.44 -13.24
C ALA A 231 23.90 15.80 -13.96
N ASN A 232 24.84 15.20 -13.20
CA ASN A 232 26.03 14.54 -13.76
C ASN A 232 25.93 13.01 -13.75
N PHE A 233 24.73 12.44 -13.54
CA PHE A 233 24.54 10.98 -13.51
C PHE A 233 25.12 10.35 -14.78
N SER A 234 26.13 9.49 -14.60
CA SER A 234 26.94 8.97 -15.69
C SER A 234 26.50 7.59 -16.21
N GLY A 235 25.45 7.01 -15.66
CA GLY A 235 24.85 5.77 -16.20
C GLY A 235 24.46 5.94 -17.66
N ALA A 236 24.88 5.00 -18.51
CA ALA A 236 24.59 5.03 -19.94
C ALA A 236 23.08 5.18 -20.20
N SER A 237 22.70 6.07 -21.11
CA SER A 237 21.29 6.39 -21.42
C SER A 237 20.45 6.78 -20.21
N SER A 238 21.08 7.27 -19.14
CA SER A 238 20.41 7.56 -17.84
C SER A 238 19.69 6.35 -17.22
N ALA A 239 20.13 5.15 -17.54
CA ALA A 239 19.51 3.92 -17.07
C ALA A 239 19.98 3.58 -15.66
N LEU A 240 19.01 3.27 -14.79
CA LEU A 240 19.16 2.60 -13.50
C LEU A 240 18.63 1.18 -13.67
N ALA A 241 19.51 0.20 -13.65
CA ALA A 241 19.07 -1.20 -13.68
C ALA A 241 18.45 -1.56 -12.32
N LEU A 242 17.47 -2.46 -12.35
CA LEU A 242 16.77 -2.94 -11.16
C LEU A 242 16.48 -4.43 -11.27
N SER A 243 16.46 -5.09 -10.14
CA SER A 243 16.16 -6.51 -10.06
C SER A 243 15.33 -6.84 -8.83
N VAL A 244 14.40 -7.78 -9.02
CA VAL A 244 13.88 -8.64 -7.97
C VAL A 244 14.47 -10.01 -8.25
N GLN A 245 15.34 -10.46 -7.38
CA GLN A 245 16.02 -11.75 -7.51
C GLN A 245 15.47 -12.72 -6.48
N SER A 246 15.30 -13.99 -6.87
CA SER A 246 14.85 -15.05 -5.98
C SER A 246 15.85 -16.21 -5.97
N GLY A 247 15.76 -17.06 -4.95
CA GLY A 247 16.57 -18.24 -4.78
C GLY A 247 15.91 -19.28 -3.90
N THR A 248 16.55 -20.46 -3.78
CA THR A 248 16.06 -21.63 -3.01
C THR A 248 16.90 -21.92 -1.76
N GLY A 249 17.84 -21.04 -1.40
CA GLY A 249 18.67 -21.16 -0.21
C GLY A 249 17.97 -20.71 1.08
N THR A 250 18.77 -20.46 2.12
CA THR A 250 18.27 -19.98 3.42
C THR A 250 19.13 -18.82 3.89
N ASP A 251 18.54 -17.65 4.06
CA ASP A 251 19.17 -16.46 4.61
C ASP A 251 20.54 -16.11 4.00
N GLN A 252 20.66 -16.28 2.66
CA GLN A 252 21.87 -15.92 1.92
C GLN A 252 21.83 -14.43 1.55
N HIS A 253 23.02 -13.86 1.38
CA HIS A 253 23.15 -12.52 0.81
C HIS A 253 23.23 -12.61 -0.72
N VAL A 254 22.47 -11.76 -1.44
CA VAL A 254 22.36 -11.83 -2.92
C VAL A 254 23.71 -11.66 -3.62
N LEU A 255 24.60 -10.82 -3.11
CA LEU A 255 25.93 -10.61 -3.70
C LEU A 255 26.89 -11.81 -3.50
N SER A 256 26.60 -12.70 -2.56
CA SER A 256 27.30 -13.99 -2.42
C SER A 256 26.75 -15.05 -3.37
N GLY A 257 25.65 -14.74 -4.06
CA GLY A 257 24.93 -15.65 -4.95
C GLY A 257 23.87 -16.47 -4.22
N PHE A 258 22.62 -16.34 -4.65
CA PHE A 258 21.54 -17.22 -4.17
C PHE A 258 21.66 -18.62 -4.78
N THR A 259 21.50 -19.65 -3.99
CA THR A 259 21.30 -21.01 -4.50
C THR A 259 20.02 -21.03 -5.36
N GLY A 260 20.04 -21.67 -6.53
CA GLY A 260 18.89 -21.72 -7.45
C GLY A 260 18.40 -20.33 -7.91
N SER A 261 19.35 -19.41 -8.10
CA SER A 261 19.04 -18.01 -8.43
C SER A 261 18.23 -17.85 -9.71
N THR A 262 17.19 -17.03 -9.64
CA THR A 262 16.43 -16.55 -10.80
C THR A 262 16.14 -15.05 -10.65
N ASN A 263 15.81 -14.39 -11.77
CA ASN A 263 15.49 -12.96 -11.81
C ASN A 263 14.05 -12.74 -12.32
N PRO A 264 13.02 -12.87 -11.49
CA PRO A 264 11.63 -12.64 -11.85
C PRO A 264 11.37 -11.26 -12.45
N ILE A 265 12.12 -10.25 -11.99
CA ILE A 265 12.17 -8.91 -12.59
C ILE A 265 13.63 -8.54 -12.78
N SER A 266 14.03 -8.25 -14.03
CA SER A 266 15.35 -7.74 -14.36
C SER A 266 15.21 -6.80 -15.55
N THR A 267 15.38 -5.51 -15.33
CA THR A 267 15.14 -4.46 -16.34
C THR A 267 15.83 -3.17 -15.92
N SER A 268 15.55 -2.06 -16.60
CA SER A 268 16.06 -0.74 -16.25
C SER A 268 15.00 0.35 -16.34
N ALA A 269 15.15 1.38 -15.51
CA ALA A 269 14.39 2.61 -15.53
C ALA A 269 15.23 3.75 -16.11
N THR A 270 14.71 4.49 -17.08
CA THR A 270 15.38 5.72 -17.58
C THR A 270 15.04 6.88 -16.67
N LEU A 271 16.06 7.39 -15.96
CA LEU A 271 15.88 8.44 -14.97
C LEU A 271 15.89 9.85 -15.59
N THR A 272 15.10 10.73 -15.02
CA THR A 272 15.18 12.18 -15.21
C THR A 272 15.65 12.88 -13.93
N THR A 273 15.83 14.19 -13.97
CA THR A 273 16.18 15.00 -12.78
C THR A 273 14.98 15.27 -11.87
N THR A 274 13.78 14.92 -12.29
CA THR A 274 12.53 15.03 -11.51
C THR A 274 12.11 13.67 -10.99
N TRP A 275 11.40 13.65 -9.87
CA TRP A 275 10.86 12.42 -9.31
C TRP A 275 9.85 11.77 -10.25
N GLN A 276 10.04 10.48 -10.51
CA GLN A 276 9.15 9.64 -11.30
C GLN A 276 8.89 8.35 -10.56
N ARG A 277 7.68 7.81 -10.69
CA ARG A 277 7.35 6.48 -10.21
C ARG A 277 7.54 5.46 -11.33
N PHE A 278 8.23 4.39 -11.01
CA PHE A 278 8.44 3.24 -11.89
C PHE A 278 7.73 2.01 -11.33
N THR A 279 7.18 1.19 -12.21
CA THR A 279 6.41 -0.01 -11.83
C THR A 279 6.73 -1.16 -12.77
N TYR A 280 6.97 -2.35 -12.20
CA TYR A 280 7.28 -3.57 -12.93
C TYR A 280 6.58 -4.75 -12.29
N THR A 281 6.31 -5.80 -13.05
CA THR A 281 5.66 -7.01 -12.55
C THR A 281 6.44 -8.25 -12.97
N GLY A 282 6.38 -9.30 -12.16
CA GLY A 282 6.99 -10.58 -12.43
C GLY A 282 6.38 -11.67 -11.57
N THR A 283 6.65 -12.93 -11.89
CA THR A 283 6.15 -14.06 -11.11
C THR A 283 7.32 -14.75 -10.40
N ILE A 284 7.23 -14.85 -9.09
CA ILE A 284 8.23 -15.55 -8.25
C ILE A 284 8.07 -17.06 -8.44
N PRO A 285 9.16 -17.82 -8.63
CA PRO A 285 9.08 -19.28 -8.70
C PRO A 285 8.42 -19.91 -7.48
N THR A 286 7.77 -21.04 -7.69
CA THR A 286 7.00 -21.74 -6.64
C THR A 286 7.85 -22.35 -5.52
N ASP A 287 9.12 -22.60 -5.80
CA ASP A 287 10.13 -23.15 -4.88
C ASP A 287 11.00 -22.07 -4.22
N SER A 288 10.69 -20.80 -4.44
CA SER A 288 11.48 -19.68 -3.90
C SER A 288 11.37 -19.60 -2.38
N THR A 289 12.54 -19.53 -1.74
CA THR A 289 12.68 -19.31 -0.29
C THR A 289 13.41 -18.04 0.05
N GLN A 290 13.97 -17.35 -0.96
CA GLN A 290 14.73 -16.12 -0.80
C GLN A 290 14.35 -15.08 -1.82
N LEU A 291 14.39 -13.81 -1.41
CA LEU A 291 14.17 -12.65 -2.25
C LEU A 291 15.18 -11.55 -1.93
N ALA A 292 15.55 -10.80 -2.96
CA ALA A 292 16.24 -9.53 -2.85
C ALA A 292 15.67 -8.53 -3.84
N VAL A 293 15.69 -7.25 -3.46
CA VAL A 293 15.42 -6.13 -4.36
C VAL A 293 16.66 -5.26 -4.41
N TYR A 294 17.12 -4.88 -5.61
CA TYR A 294 18.28 -4.01 -5.71
C TYR A 294 18.31 -3.18 -6.99
N PHE A 295 19.06 -2.10 -6.92
CA PHE A 295 19.36 -1.18 -7.99
C PHE A 295 20.83 -1.23 -8.34
N THR A 296 21.14 -1.08 -9.62
CA THR A 296 22.50 -1.11 -10.11
C THR A 296 22.70 -0.06 -11.19
N TYR A 297 23.82 0.64 -11.17
CA TYR A 297 24.27 1.36 -12.35
C TYR A 297 25.78 1.29 -12.52
N ASP A 298 26.20 1.33 -13.78
CA ASP A 298 27.60 1.35 -14.17
C ASP A 298 27.98 2.80 -14.48
N GLY A 299 28.81 3.36 -13.64
CA GLY A 299 29.30 4.73 -13.85
C GLY A 299 30.28 4.79 -15.01
N VAL A 300 30.13 5.78 -15.90
CA VAL A 300 31.00 5.99 -17.06
C VAL A 300 31.85 7.23 -16.85
N GLY A 301 33.14 7.14 -17.19
CA GLY A 301 34.06 8.27 -17.11
C GLY A 301 34.33 8.74 -15.68
N THR A 302 34.80 9.98 -15.56
CA THR A 302 35.09 10.61 -14.27
C THR A 302 33.82 11.18 -13.66
N ALA A 303 33.54 10.80 -12.41
CA ALA A 303 32.36 11.26 -11.68
C ALA A 303 32.37 12.76 -11.45
N GLY A 304 31.31 13.43 -11.82
CA GLY A 304 31.05 14.83 -11.48
C GLY A 304 30.47 15.00 -10.06
N ALA A 305 30.31 16.23 -9.63
CA ALA A 305 29.79 16.54 -8.28
C ALA A 305 28.36 16.03 -8.03
N ASN A 306 27.58 15.84 -9.07
CA ASN A 306 26.18 15.38 -9.00
C ASN A 306 25.96 14.04 -9.74
N ASP A 307 26.97 13.15 -9.69
CA ASP A 307 26.88 11.80 -10.25
C ASP A 307 26.22 10.86 -9.23
N TYR A 308 24.89 10.93 -9.15
CA TYR A 308 24.08 10.14 -8.21
C TYR A 308 22.71 9.77 -8.78
N PHE A 309 22.12 8.77 -8.20
CA PHE A 309 20.67 8.57 -8.22
C PHE A 309 20.10 8.68 -6.81
N GLU A 310 18.82 9.03 -6.73
CA GLU A 310 18.03 9.00 -5.51
C GLU A 310 16.85 8.07 -5.69
N VAL A 311 16.54 7.31 -4.62
CA VAL A 311 15.45 6.35 -4.59
C VAL A 311 14.68 6.46 -3.28
N THR A 312 13.36 6.28 -3.34
CA THR A 312 12.47 6.23 -2.16
C THR A 312 11.14 5.56 -2.51
N GLY A 313 10.32 5.31 -1.48
CA GLY A 313 9.00 4.71 -1.66
C GLY A 313 9.07 3.36 -2.38
N VAL A 314 10.08 2.57 -2.02
CA VAL A 314 10.31 1.24 -2.62
C VAL A 314 9.28 0.27 -2.10
N GLN A 315 8.58 -0.42 -3.00
CA GLN A 315 7.50 -1.34 -2.65
C GLN A 315 7.58 -2.62 -3.46
N LEU A 316 7.57 -3.75 -2.77
CA LEU A 316 7.32 -5.07 -3.34
C LEU A 316 6.05 -5.63 -2.72
N GLU A 317 5.04 -5.86 -3.54
CA GLU A 317 3.73 -6.34 -3.10
C GLU A 317 3.25 -7.53 -3.94
N ILE A 318 2.43 -8.41 -3.34
CA ILE A 318 1.78 -9.49 -4.07
C ILE A 318 0.58 -8.89 -4.81
N ALA A 319 0.75 -8.60 -6.09
CA ALA A 319 -0.26 -7.99 -6.93
C ALA A 319 0.10 -8.14 -8.42
N GLY A 320 -0.90 -8.13 -9.29
CA GLY A 320 -0.72 -8.11 -10.75
C GLY A 320 -0.41 -6.72 -11.31
N SER A 321 -0.51 -5.66 -10.50
CA SER A 321 -0.14 -4.29 -10.84
C SER A 321 0.21 -3.52 -9.58
N ALA A 322 1.08 -2.50 -9.71
CA ALA A 322 1.47 -1.70 -8.55
C ALA A 322 0.30 -0.82 -8.06
N SER A 323 -0.01 -0.95 -6.78
CA SER A 323 -0.95 -0.06 -6.10
C SER A 323 -0.30 1.27 -5.67
N ALA A 324 -1.07 2.17 -5.07
CA ALA A 324 -0.50 3.35 -4.41
C ALA A 324 0.54 2.92 -3.38
N TYR A 325 1.60 3.73 -3.24
CA TYR A 325 2.67 3.44 -2.29
C TYR A 325 2.13 3.33 -0.86
N SER A 326 2.58 2.31 -0.15
CA SER A 326 2.32 2.05 1.26
C SER A 326 3.62 1.58 1.93
N PRO A 327 4.06 2.17 3.05
CA PRO A 327 5.21 1.65 3.78
C PRO A 327 4.91 0.27 4.37
N ASN A 328 5.95 -0.46 4.76
CA ASN A 328 5.79 -1.76 5.43
C ASN A 328 4.99 -1.65 6.72
N THR A 329 5.21 -0.57 7.47
CA THR A 329 4.54 -0.31 8.75
C THR A 329 3.85 1.05 8.74
N SER A 330 2.86 1.24 9.62
CA SER A 330 2.08 2.47 9.69
C SER A 330 2.73 3.58 10.53
N THR A 331 3.75 3.27 11.33
CA THR A 331 4.39 4.23 12.22
C THR A 331 5.92 4.12 12.19
N TYR A 332 6.60 5.23 12.51
CA TYR A 332 8.06 5.23 12.65
C TYR A 332 8.56 4.25 13.71
N GLN A 333 7.85 4.11 14.84
CA GLN A 333 8.22 3.18 15.91
C GLN A 333 8.17 1.73 15.45
N ALA A 334 7.16 1.36 14.68
CA ALA A 334 7.05 0.01 14.13
C ALA A 334 8.13 -0.26 13.07
N GLU A 335 8.46 0.73 12.23
CA GLU A 335 9.57 0.64 11.28
C GLU A 335 10.91 0.50 11.98
N LEU A 336 11.15 1.31 13.02
CA LEU A 336 12.35 1.19 13.84
C LEU A 336 12.44 -0.20 14.51
N ALA A 337 11.35 -0.71 15.06
CA ALA A 337 11.31 -2.05 15.65
C ALA A 337 11.64 -3.15 14.63
N ALA A 338 11.14 -3.02 13.38
CA ALA A 338 11.49 -3.93 12.29
C ALA A 338 12.99 -3.87 11.93
N CYS A 339 13.60 -2.67 11.98
CA CYS A 339 15.03 -2.48 11.75
C CYS A 339 15.89 -2.99 12.93
N LEU A 340 15.44 -2.79 14.18
CA LEU A 340 16.13 -3.27 15.37
C LEU A 340 16.30 -4.81 15.42
N ARG A 341 15.49 -5.54 14.69
CA ARG A 341 15.66 -6.98 14.50
C ARG A 341 17.00 -7.34 13.84
N TYR A 342 17.61 -6.41 13.12
CA TYR A 342 18.85 -6.62 12.36
C TYR A 342 20.04 -5.82 12.88
N TYR A 343 19.76 -4.64 13.42
CA TYR A 343 20.80 -3.76 13.96
C TYR A 343 20.25 -2.93 15.11
N ASP A 344 20.86 -3.09 16.28
CA ASP A 344 20.51 -2.33 17.51
C ASP A 344 21.70 -1.49 17.94
N LYS A 345 21.56 -0.16 17.79
CA LYS A 345 22.57 0.81 18.20
C LYS A 345 22.10 1.59 19.43
N ARG A 346 22.92 1.60 20.45
CA ARG A 346 22.70 2.32 21.72
C ARG A 346 23.74 3.39 21.93
N GLY A 347 23.36 4.53 22.43
CA GLY A 347 24.21 5.72 22.53
C GLY A 347 24.08 6.61 21.29
N GLY A 348 25.12 7.33 20.95
CA GLY A 348 25.11 8.25 19.81
C GLY A 348 24.50 9.62 20.13
N GLN A 349 24.23 9.91 21.41
CA GLN A 349 23.73 11.20 21.88
C GLN A 349 24.85 12.24 21.89
N THR A 350 24.46 13.51 21.76
CA THR A 350 25.37 14.63 22.05
C THR A 350 25.53 14.74 23.55
N GLY A 351 26.74 14.44 24.05
CA GLY A 351 27.07 14.54 25.49
C GLY A 351 27.45 13.20 26.12
N THR A 352 27.74 13.25 27.42
CA THR A 352 28.07 12.08 28.22
C THR A 352 26.80 11.39 28.70
N GLY A 353 26.44 10.28 28.07
CA GLY A 353 25.28 9.47 28.48
C GLY A 353 25.69 8.07 28.93
N THR A 354 24.99 7.56 29.91
CA THR A 354 25.18 6.17 30.35
C THR A 354 24.48 5.23 29.36
N ILE A 355 25.22 4.25 28.88
CA ILE A 355 24.74 3.22 27.95
C ILE A 355 24.24 1.99 28.68
N LEU A 356 24.96 1.62 29.77
CA LEU A 356 24.63 0.51 30.67
C LEU A 356 25.01 0.82 32.09
N ASN A 357 24.11 0.52 33.04
CA ASN A 357 24.32 0.63 34.47
C ASN A 357 24.53 -0.74 35.13
N ASN A 358 25.12 -0.74 36.35
CA ASN A 358 25.19 -1.90 37.25
C ASN A 358 25.94 -3.11 36.71
N ALA A 359 27.10 -2.91 36.13
CA ALA A 359 28.06 -3.97 35.90
C ALA A 359 29.05 -4.07 37.10
N LEU A 360 29.63 -5.22 37.32
CA LEU A 360 30.71 -5.43 38.28
C LEU A 360 32.03 -5.47 37.55
N SER A 361 33.00 -4.66 38.03
CA SER A 361 34.34 -4.64 37.49
C SER A 361 35.16 -5.84 37.93
N ASN A 362 36.07 -6.28 37.08
CA ASN A 362 37.30 -6.98 37.46
C ASN A 362 38.49 -6.06 37.14
N SER A 363 39.71 -6.49 37.40
CA SER A 363 40.91 -5.66 37.14
C SER A 363 41.17 -5.34 35.70
N ALA A 364 40.54 -6.07 34.79
CA ALA A 364 40.73 -5.96 33.32
C ALA A 364 39.47 -5.45 32.58
N GLY A 365 38.38 -5.10 33.28
CA GLY A 365 37.14 -4.61 32.67
C GLY A 365 35.88 -5.17 33.32
N THR A 366 34.89 -5.51 32.55
CA THR A 366 33.62 -6.10 32.99
C THR A 366 32.98 -6.99 31.92
N ASN A 367 32.12 -7.90 32.38
CA ASN A 367 31.16 -8.56 31.52
C ASN A 367 29.82 -7.84 31.65
N ALA A 368 29.23 -7.47 30.52
CA ALA A 368 28.01 -6.72 30.47
C ALA A 368 26.96 -7.45 29.61
N ALA A 369 25.69 -7.40 30.02
CA ALA A 369 24.58 -7.98 29.31
C ALA A 369 23.65 -6.89 28.76
N PHE A 370 23.30 -7.00 27.49
CA PHE A 370 22.38 -6.11 26.82
C PHE A 370 21.15 -6.89 26.38
N ASN A 371 20.00 -6.58 26.97
CA ASN A 371 18.73 -7.12 26.49
C ASN A 371 18.24 -6.32 25.28
N PHE A 372 17.83 -7.00 24.22
CA PHE A 372 17.30 -6.37 23.04
C PHE A 372 15.82 -6.01 23.20
N PRO A 373 15.38 -4.82 22.74
CA PRO A 373 13.97 -4.42 22.81
C PRO A 373 13.09 -5.23 21.83
N VAL A 374 13.71 -5.80 20.80
CA VAL A 374 13.11 -6.69 19.81
C VAL A 374 14.04 -7.88 19.62
N ASN A 375 13.50 -9.07 19.48
CA ASN A 375 14.32 -10.26 19.19
C ASN A 375 15.08 -10.04 17.87
N MET A 376 16.39 -10.13 17.92
CA MET A 376 17.22 -10.06 16.71
C MET A 376 16.97 -11.28 15.82
N ARG A 377 17.26 -11.16 14.55
CA ARG A 377 17.11 -12.23 13.54
C ARG A 377 17.83 -13.51 13.98
N VAL A 378 19.07 -13.35 14.39
CA VAL A 378 19.92 -14.38 14.95
C VAL A 378 20.67 -13.79 16.16
N ALA A 379 21.41 -14.60 16.90
CA ALA A 379 22.38 -14.06 17.86
C ALA A 379 23.33 -13.09 17.13
N PRO A 380 23.63 -11.91 17.70
CA PRO A 380 24.54 -10.95 17.04
C PRO A 380 25.84 -11.59 16.60
N THR A 381 26.23 -11.32 15.37
CA THR A 381 27.47 -11.86 14.78
C THR A 381 28.64 -10.90 14.92
N SER A 382 28.34 -9.60 15.13
CA SER A 382 29.36 -8.59 15.36
C SER A 382 28.89 -7.51 16.35
N VAL A 383 29.87 -6.86 16.98
CA VAL A 383 29.67 -5.69 17.83
C VAL A 383 30.56 -4.57 17.32
N GLU A 384 29.95 -3.39 17.15
CA GLU A 384 30.61 -2.15 16.81
C GLU A 384 30.58 -1.20 18.00
N TYR A 385 31.63 -0.41 18.21
CA TYR A 385 31.64 0.56 19.28
C TYR A 385 32.56 1.75 18.98
N ALA A 386 32.30 2.87 19.62
CA ALA A 386 33.14 4.06 19.54
C ALA A 386 33.07 4.87 20.84
N SER A 387 34.20 5.48 21.21
CA SER A 387 34.30 6.47 22.30
C SER A 387 33.68 6.02 23.62
N LEU A 388 33.83 4.74 23.97
CA LEU A 388 33.31 4.16 25.22
C LEU A 388 34.29 4.34 26.36
N ARG A 389 33.74 4.52 27.55
CA ARG A 389 34.44 4.55 28.83
C ARG A 389 33.73 3.66 29.83
N LEU A 390 34.48 2.92 30.61
CA LEU A 390 33.97 2.19 31.73
C LEU A 390 34.32 2.98 33.01
N SER A 391 33.30 3.43 33.73
CA SER A 391 33.48 4.29 34.90
C SER A 391 33.04 3.59 36.16
N ASP A 392 33.85 3.70 37.24
CA ASP A 392 33.45 3.36 38.56
C ASP A 392 33.19 4.63 39.41
N THR A 393 32.95 4.48 40.69
CA THR A 393 32.67 5.63 41.60
C THR A 393 33.82 6.62 41.75
N SER A 394 35.01 6.30 41.28
CA SER A 394 36.22 7.10 41.47
C SER A 394 36.85 7.61 40.17
N SER A 395 36.75 6.87 39.07
CA SER A 395 37.45 7.18 37.82
C SER A 395 36.75 6.59 36.62
N GLY A 396 37.06 7.15 35.43
CA GLY A 396 36.64 6.62 34.13
C GLY A 396 37.84 6.07 33.34
N PHE A 397 37.70 4.90 32.78
CA PHE A 397 38.73 4.16 32.10
C PHE A 397 38.34 3.97 30.62
N THR A 398 39.21 4.33 29.71
CA THR A 398 38.95 4.14 28.27
C THR A 398 38.82 2.66 27.93
N VAL A 399 37.76 2.31 27.23
CA VAL A 399 37.54 0.95 26.72
C VAL A 399 38.54 0.64 25.61
N SER A 400 39.30 -0.44 25.78
CA SER A 400 40.30 -0.89 24.83
C SER A 400 39.74 -1.89 23.82
N SER A 401 38.78 -2.72 24.22
CA SER A 401 38.06 -3.62 23.30
C SER A 401 36.68 -3.99 23.85
N VAL A 402 35.80 -4.34 22.94
CA VAL A 402 34.49 -4.95 23.23
C VAL A 402 34.38 -6.20 22.37
N THR A 403 34.10 -7.35 22.97
CA THR A 403 33.95 -8.62 22.28
C THR A 403 32.68 -9.33 22.69
N LEU A 404 32.00 -9.96 21.72
CA LEU A 404 30.84 -10.81 22.00
C LEU A 404 31.32 -12.09 22.72
N THR A 405 30.52 -12.55 23.68
CA THR A 405 30.77 -13.80 24.39
C THR A 405 29.62 -14.79 24.21
N ASN A 406 28.62 -14.78 25.04
CA ASN A 406 27.45 -15.66 24.96
C ASN A 406 26.23 -14.84 24.51
N CYS A 407 25.86 -14.94 23.23
CA CYS A 407 24.75 -14.18 22.68
C CYS A 407 23.61 -15.10 22.28
N THR A 408 22.41 -14.56 22.38
CA THR A 408 21.15 -15.13 21.90
C THR A 408 20.42 -14.07 21.08
N PRO A 409 19.34 -14.40 20.37
CA PRO A 409 18.54 -13.37 19.70
C PRO A 409 17.91 -12.34 20.65
N THR A 410 17.85 -12.61 21.95
CA THR A 410 17.25 -11.73 22.96
C THR A 410 18.26 -10.95 23.78
N THR A 411 19.52 -11.41 23.83
CA THR A 411 20.55 -10.87 24.73
C THR A 411 21.93 -10.97 24.11
N ALA A 412 22.69 -9.89 24.14
CA ALA A 412 24.13 -9.91 23.89
C ALA A 412 24.91 -9.81 25.22
N ASN A 413 25.75 -10.79 25.47
CA ASN A 413 26.79 -10.68 26.48
C ASN A 413 28.10 -10.24 25.86
N VAL A 414 28.71 -9.23 26.40
CA VAL A 414 29.98 -8.67 25.93
C VAL A 414 31.03 -8.62 27.02
N ASN A 415 32.25 -8.89 26.68
CA ASN A 415 33.40 -8.53 27.51
C ASN A 415 33.85 -7.12 27.08
N VAL A 416 33.85 -6.20 28.02
CA VAL A 416 34.31 -4.82 27.85
C VAL A 416 35.65 -4.71 28.56
N ALA A 417 36.75 -4.64 27.81
CA ALA A 417 38.11 -4.60 28.37
C ALA A 417 38.59 -3.17 28.56
N THR A 418 39.32 -2.98 29.68
CA THR A 418 40.03 -1.76 30.00
C THR A 418 41.23 -2.11 30.92
N THR A 419 41.96 -1.10 31.38
CA THR A 419 43.08 -1.30 32.33
C THR A 419 42.97 -0.34 33.50
N GLY A 420 43.48 -0.78 34.67
CA GLY A 420 43.59 0.06 35.86
C GLY A 420 42.36 0.12 36.76
N MET A 421 41.33 -0.66 36.50
CA MET A 421 40.16 -0.76 37.36
C MET A 421 40.46 -1.52 38.66
N THR A 422 39.74 -1.16 39.71
CA THR A 422 39.69 -1.95 40.95
C THR A 422 38.59 -3.00 40.81
N ALA A 423 38.92 -4.27 41.05
CA ALA A 423 37.98 -5.36 40.98
C ALA A 423 36.84 -5.23 42.03
N PHE A 424 35.66 -5.80 41.67
CA PHE A 424 34.46 -5.86 42.53
C PHE A 424 33.82 -4.51 42.88
N ARG A 425 34.07 -3.48 42.06
CA ARG A 425 33.33 -2.21 42.14
C ARG A 425 32.16 -2.21 41.20
N SER A 426 31.08 -1.54 41.60
CA SER A 426 29.99 -1.19 40.68
C SER A 426 30.53 -0.26 39.60
N CYS A 427 30.27 -0.56 38.37
CA CYS A 427 30.66 0.26 37.22
C CYS A 427 29.53 0.42 36.22
N TYR A 428 29.67 1.41 35.36
CA TYR A 428 28.73 1.70 34.28
C TYR A 428 29.51 2.01 33.00
N LEU A 429 28.90 1.63 31.89
CA LEU A 429 29.43 1.95 30.58
C LEU A 429 28.85 3.30 30.13
N ASP A 430 29.72 4.25 29.90
CA ASP A 430 29.34 5.59 29.51
C ASP A 430 30.17 6.10 28.31
N SER A 431 30.12 7.38 28.09
CA SER A 431 30.76 8.09 26.98
C SER A 431 32.04 8.77 27.44
N SER A 432 33.08 8.64 26.66
CA SER A 432 34.27 9.50 26.77
C SER A 432 34.22 10.75 25.89
N ALA A 433 33.32 10.79 24.90
CA ALA A 433 33.17 11.88 23.91
C ALA A 433 31.81 11.83 23.22
N THR A 434 31.50 12.86 22.44
CA THR A 434 30.35 12.86 21.55
C THR A 434 30.50 11.75 20.50
N GLY A 435 29.38 11.14 20.11
CA GLY A 435 29.37 10.05 19.12
C GLY A 435 29.69 8.67 19.69
N ASN A 436 29.62 8.52 21.01
CA ASN A 436 29.75 7.23 21.68
C ASN A 436 28.61 6.29 21.33
N TYR A 437 28.92 5.03 21.07
CA TYR A 437 27.90 4.01 20.88
C TYR A 437 28.45 2.60 21.10
N ILE A 438 27.55 1.69 21.35
CA ILE A 438 27.72 0.25 21.12
C ILE A 438 26.58 -0.21 20.20
N ALA A 439 26.88 -1.07 19.25
CA ALA A 439 25.88 -1.59 18.33
C ALA A 439 26.10 -3.07 18.05
N PHE A 440 24.99 -3.77 17.83
CA PHE A 440 24.94 -5.20 17.61
C PHE A 440 24.33 -5.46 16.21
N SER A 441 24.97 -6.30 15.42
CA SER A 441 24.52 -6.63 14.08
C SER A 441 24.12 -8.09 13.93
N ALA A 442 22.97 -8.32 13.32
CA ALA A 442 22.44 -9.61 12.87
C ALA A 442 21.93 -9.50 11.42
N GLU A 443 22.57 -8.64 10.61
CA GLU A 443 22.25 -8.47 9.18
C GLU A 443 22.47 -9.77 8.40
N LEU A 444 21.91 -9.86 7.18
CA LEU A 444 22.04 -11.00 6.27
C LEU A 444 23.39 -11.03 5.56
#